data_71eae1323563ba1f6f5693fbe2ba3659
#
_entry.id   71eae1323563ba1f6f5693fbe2ba3659
#
_cell.length_a   1.000
_cell.length_b   1.000
_cell.length_c   1.000
_cell.angle_alpha   90.00
_cell.angle_beta   90.00
_cell.angle_gamma   90.00
#
_symmetry.space_group_name_H-M   'P 1'
#
loop_
_entity.id
_entity.type
_entity.pdbx_description
1 polymer ?
#
loop_
_entity_poly.entity_id
_entity_poly.type
_entity_poly.pdbx_seq_one_letter_code
_entity_poly.pdbx_strand_id
1 'polypeptide(L)'
;MNILYCLDENYNTQFLCSALSVLDKSTEKIDIYVIHNNAISLDADKYILNSHPKLNNLKIIEFNVEGVHFPNVENAHVSEATYYRLYIESLLPESIDQILYLDCDVICVSEFINEANLQFKLLDESKNAISVNTEFTKSKNNTDFFSRFDSGLNTYFNAGVMFIDLNKWRQKLIQMRSLEIIT
;
A
#
# COMPACT_ATOMS: atom_id res chain seq x y z
N MET A 1 -6.06 -1.99 -13.98
CA MET A 1 -5.04 -2.18 -12.91
C MET A 1 -5.68 -1.90 -11.57
N ASN A 2 -5.31 -2.67 -10.51
CA ASN A 2 -5.78 -2.46 -9.15
C ASN A 2 -4.77 -1.62 -8.35
N ILE A 3 -5.24 -0.60 -7.64
CA ILE A 3 -4.42 0.26 -6.77
C ILE A 3 -5.02 0.26 -5.37
N LEU A 4 -4.18 0.20 -4.35
CA LEU A 4 -4.56 0.20 -2.94
C LEU A 4 -3.98 1.40 -2.22
N TYR A 5 -4.81 2.04 -1.42
CA TYR A 5 -4.44 3.03 -0.42
C TYR A 5 -4.87 2.57 0.98
N CYS A 6 -4.07 2.89 1.98
CA CYS A 6 -4.41 2.71 3.39
C CYS A 6 -4.22 4.05 4.10
N LEU A 7 -5.28 4.61 4.67
CA LEU A 7 -5.24 5.93 5.28
C LEU A 7 -6.30 6.09 6.38
N ASP A 8 -6.14 7.13 7.18
CA ASP A 8 -7.15 7.66 8.09
C ASP A 8 -7.69 9.01 7.60
N GLU A 9 -8.68 9.55 8.30
CA GLU A 9 -9.37 10.79 7.90
C GLU A 9 -8.46 12.03 7.80
N ASN A 10 -7.32 12.04 8.49
CA ASN A 10 -6.37 13.16 8.43
C ASN A 10 -5.66 13.24 7.06
N TYR A 11 -5.69 12.17 6.28
CA TYR A 11 -5.00 12.05 5.00
C TYR A 11 -5.95 12.05 3.79
N ASN A 12 -7.24 12.35 3.95
CA ASN A 12 -8.22 12.36 2.87
C ASN A 12 -7.81 13.28 1.71
N THR A 13 -7.33 14.49 2.02
CA THR A 13 -6.91 15.45 0.99
C THR A 13 -5.69 14.96 0.20
N GLN A 14 -4.70 14.39 0.88
CA GLN A 14 -3.51 13.82 0.24
C GLN A 14 -3.91 12.64 -0.66
N PHE A 15 -4.77 11.76 -0.16
CA PHE A 15 -5.33 10.66 -0.94
C PHE A 15 -6.02 11.14 -2.22
N LEU A 16 -6.90 12.15 -2.11
CA LEU A 16 -7.60 12.70 -3.28
C LEU A 16 -6.60 13.20 -4.32
N CYS A 17 -5.58 13.96 -3.91
CA CYS A 17 -4.54 14.48 -4.80
C CYS A 17 -3.74 13.33 -5.44
N SER A 18 -3.35 12.33 -4.67
CA SER A 18 -2.64 11.15 -5.14
C SER A 18 -3.46 10.37 -6.17
N ALA A 19 -4.70 10.02 -5.81
CA ALA A 19 -5.60 9.24 -6.67
C ALA A 19 -5.90 9.96 -8.00
N LEU A 20 -6.17 11.27 -7.96
CA LEU A 20 -6.36 12.06 -9.18
C LEU A 20 -5.10 12.08 -10.05
N SER A 21 -3.92 12.26 -9.44
CA SER A 21 -2.65 12.24 -10.18
C SER A 21 -2.40 10.90 -10.90
N VAL A 22 -2.75 9.80 -10.25
CA VAL A 22 -2.67 8.45 -10.82
C VAL A 22 -3.65 8.28 -11.98
N LEU A 23 -4.90 8.69 -11.79
CA LEU A 23 -5.93 8.60 -12.83
C LEU A 23 -5.58 9.46 -14.05
N ASP A 24 -5.07 10.68 -13.83
CA ASP A 24 -4.65 11.59 -14.90
C ASP A 24 -3.48 11.04 -15.75
N LYS A 25 -2.58 10.29 -15.13
CA LYS A 25 -1.40 9.73 -15.80
C LYS A 25 -1.62 8.32 -16.33
N SER A 26 -2.76 7.71 -16.03
CA SER A 26 -3.08 6.37 -16.53
C SER A 26 -3.50 6.38 -18.01
N THR A 27 -3.00 5.41 -18.75
CA THR A 27 -3.45 5.11 -20.12
C THR A 27 -4.65 4.18 -20.16
N GLU A 28 -4.95 3.49 -19.07
CA GLU A 28 -6.07 2.54 -18.95
C GLU A 28 -6.98 2.87 -17.75
N LYS A 29 -8.06 2.11 -17.59
CA LYS A 29 -8.96 2.23 -16.45
C LYS A 29 -8.36 1.59 -15.19
N ILE A 30 -8.55 2.26 -14.06
CA ILE A 30 -8.02 1.89 -12.75
C ILE A 30 -9.15 1.52 -11.80
N ASP A 31 -8.96 0.43 -11.06
CA ASP A 31 -9.76 0.09 -9.88
C ASP A 31 -9.01 0.56 -8.63
N ILE A 32 -9.65 1.39 -7.82
CA ILE A 32 -9.06 1.92 -6.59
C ILE A 32 -9.73 1.25 -5.38
N TYR A 33 -8.91 0.68 -4.50
CA TYR A 33 -9.28 0.13 -3.22
C TYR A 33 -8.72 1.03 -2.12
N VAL A 34 -9.54 1.35 -1.13
CA VAL A 34 -9.13 2.19 0.01
C VAL A 34 -9.49 1.47 1.29
N ILE A 35 -8.52 1.22 2.15
CA ILE A 35 -8.76 0.75 3.52
C ILE A 35 -8.71 1.98 4.42
N HIS A 36 -9.81 2.27 5.14
CA HIS A 36 -10.02 3.51 5.87
C HIS A 36 -10.71 3.27 7.21
N ASN A 37 -10.33 4.02 8.26
CA ASN A 37 -10.96 3.91 9.57
C ASN A 37 -12.35 4.58 9.67
N ASN A 38 -12.66 5.51 8.77
CA ASN A 38 -13.92 6.27 8.74
C ASN A 38 -14.36 6.50 7.28
N ALA A 39 -14.98 5.49 6.68
CA ALA A 39 -15.35 5.50 5.26
C ALA A 39 -16.28 6.65 4.85
N ILE A 40 -17.11 7.16 5.78
CA ILE A 40 -18.06 8.26 5.54
C ILE A 40 -17.33 9.58 5.28
N SER A 41 -16.17 9.78 5.91
CA SER A 41 -15.38 11.00 5.72
C SER A 41 -14.90 11.23 4.27
N LEU A 42 -14.94 10.18 3.43
CA LEU A 42 -14.57 10.22 2.01
C LEU A 42 -15.74 10.49 1.04
N ASP A 43 -16.95 10.80 1.51
CA ASP A 43 -18.11 10.91 0.60
C ASP A 43 -17.97 12.04 -0.44
N ALA A 44 -17.36 13.16 -0.08
CA ALA A 44 -17.06 14.24 -1.03
C ALA A 44 -15.99 13.81 -2.06
N ASP A 45 -14.95 13.12 -1.60
CA ASP A 45 -13.85 12.64 -2.45
C ASP A 45 -14.34 11.56 -3.43
N LYS A 46 -15.24 10.68 -2.98
CA LYS A 46 -15.92 9.70 -3.85
C LYS A 46 -16.61 10.37 -5.03
N TYR A 47 -17.33 11.46 -4.78
CA TYR A 47 -18.04 12.17 -5.85
C TYR A 47 -17.08 12.70 -6.90
N ILE A 48 -15.98 13.30 -6.48
CA ILE A 48 -14.94 13.83 -7.36
C ILE A 48 -14.29 12.69 -8.16
N LEU A 49 -13.84 11.64 -7.48
CA LEU A 49 -13.17 10.50 -8.11
C LEU A 49 -14.08 9.76 -9.09
N ASN A 50 -15.35 9.53 -8.75
CA ASN A 50 -16.32 8.85 -9.61
C ASN A 50 -16.64 9.63 -10.90
N SER A 51 -16.38 10.94 -10.95
CA SER A 51 -16.49 11.72 -12.17
C SER A 51 -15.32 11.54 -13.14
N HIS A 52 -14.23 10.93 -12.70
CA HIS A 52 -13.01 10.80 -13.50
C HIS A 52 -13.14 9.69 -14.55
N PRO A 53 -12.87 9.96 -15.86
CA PRO A 53 -13.11 8.98 -16.94
C PRO A 53 -12.22 7.74 -16.87
N LYS A 54 -11.09 7.80 -16.16
CA LYS A 54 -10.17 6.69 -15.99
C LYS A 54 -10.45 5.83 -14.75
N LEU A 55 -11.32 6.26 -13.86
CA LEU A 55 -11.78 5.40 -12.77
C LEU A 55 -12.73 4.33 -13.33
N ASN A 56 -12.45 3.07 -13.04
CA ASN A 56 -13.35 1.97 -13.33
C ASN A 56 -14.23 1.66 -12.12
N ASN A 57 -13.60 1.51 -10.94
CA ASN A 57 -14.29 1.23 -9.70
C ASN A 57 -13.55 1.87 -8.52
N LEU A 58 -14.30 2.37 -7.53
CA LEU A 58 -13.79 2.82 -6.24
C LEU A 58 -14.45 2.02 -5.13
N LYS A 59 -13.67 1.22 -4.42
CA LYS A 59 -14.14 0.43 -3.28
C LYS A 59 -13.46 0.92 -2.00
N ILE A 60 -14.25 1.47 -1.09
CA ILE A 60 -13.80 1.83 0.25
C ILE A 60 -14.17 0.70 1.21
N ILE A 61 -13.20 0.23 1.95
CA ILE A 61 -13.29 -0.85 2.92
C ILE A 61 -13.01 -0.25 4.28
N GLU A 62 -13.98 -0.31 5.16
CA GLU A 62 -13.79 0.18 6.52
C GLU A 62 -12.90 -0.80 7.29
N PHE A 63 -11.83 -0.25 7.90
CA PHE A 63 -10.97 -1.02 8.77
C PHE A 63 -11.66 -1.18 10.13
N ASN A 64 -12.27 -2.33 10.32
CA ASN A 64 -12.94 -2.71 11.56
C ASN A 64 -12.52 -4.13 11.95
N VAL A 65 -11.33 -4.24 12.57
CA VAL A 65 -10.81 -5.52 13.06
C VAL A 65 -10.86 -5.48 14.58
N GLU A 66 -11.81 -6.21 15.16
CA GLU A 66 -11.98 -6.29 16.62
C GLU A 66 -10.73 -6.84 17.30
N GLY A 67 -10.37 -6.23 18.45
CA GLY A 67 -9.29 -6.71 19.30
C GLY A 67 -7.87 -6.38 18.81
N VAL A 68 -7.74 -5.61 17.75
CA VAL A 68 -6.42 -5.15 17.26
C VAL A 68 -6.04 -3.86 17.98
N HIS A 69 -4.92 -3.90 18.66
CA HIS A 69 -4.28 -2.72 19.24
C HIS A 69 -2.91 -2.56 18.58
N PHE A 70 -2.75 -1.49 17.82
CA PHE A 70 -1.46 -1.15 17.25
C PHE A 70 -0.57 -0.47 18.29
N PRO A 71 0.73 -0.75 18.29
CA PRO A 71 1.65 -0.06 19.18
C PRO A 71 1.63 1.43 18.83
N ASN A 72 1.10 2.25 19.74
CA ASN A 72 1.16 3.71 19.64
C ASN A 72 2.61 4.13 19.88
N VAL A 73 3.29 4.57 18.86
CA VAL A 73 4.57 5.23 19.01
C VAL A 73 4.27 6.69 19.36
N GLU A 74 4.25 7.00 20.65
CA GLU A 74 4.08 8.37 21.13
C GLU A 74 5.08 9.31 20.42
N ASN A 75 4.58 10.40 19.85
CA ASN A 75 5.34 11.39 19.06
C ASN A 75 5.88 10.91 17.70
N ALA A 76 5.45 9.79 17.16
CA ALA A 76 5.74 9.44 15.77
C ALA A 76 4.65 10.01 14.84
N HIS A 77 5.07 10.52 13.68
CA HIS A 77 4.16 10.92 12.59
C HIS A 77 3.53 9.71 11.85
N VAL A 78 3.46 8.56 12.54
CA VAL A 78 2.97 7.30 11.98
C VAL A 78 1.57 7.06 12.55
N SER A 79 0.55 7.16 11.72
CA SER A 79 -0.81 6.80 12.11
C SER A 79 -1.02 5.29 12.12
N GLU A 80 -2.05 4.82 12.82
CA GLU A 80 -2.46 3.41 12.80
C GLU A 80 -2.73 2.88 11.39
N ALA A 81 -3.12 3.75 10.46
CA ALA A 81 -3.34 3.40 9.06
C ALA A 81 -2.12 2.77 8.36
N THR A 82 -0.91 3.04 8.86
CA THR A 82 0.31 2.37 8.39
C THR A 82 0.25 0.86 8.55
N TYR A 83 -0.45 0.37 9.57
CA TYR A 83 -0.59 -1.07 9.83
C TYR A 83 -1.73 -1.71 9.03
N TYR A 84 -2.68 -0.95 8.45
CA TYR A 84 -3.81 -1.51 7.69
C TYR A 84 -3.34 -2.35 6.50
N ARG A 85 -2.18 -1.99 5.90
CA ARG A 85 -1.56 -2.76 4.82
C ARG A 85 -1.20 -4.20 5.20
N LEU A 86 -1.07 -4.51 6.49
CA LEU A 86 -0.80 -5.87 6.96
C LEU A 86 -2.04 -6.77 6.92
N TYR A 87 -3.24 -6.18 6.83
CA TYR A 87 -4.53 -6.89 6.80
C TYR A 87 -5.12 -7.05 5.40
N ILE A 88 -4.37 -6.72 4.35
CA ILE A 88 -4.86 -6.77 2.96
C ILE A 88 -5.35 -8.15 2.54
N GLU A 89 -4.78 -9.22 3.12
CA GLU A 89 -5.19 -10.59 2.87
C GLU A 89 -6.66 -10.85 3.24
N SER A 90 -7.09 -10.34 4.40
CA SER A 90 -8.44 -10.55 4.92
C SER A 90 -9.45 -9.51 4.44
N LEU A 91 -8.99 -8.32 4.01
CA LEU A 91 -9.85 -7.21 3.64
C LEU A 91 -10.12 -7.11 2.14
N LEU A 92 -9.18 -7.56 1.31
CA LEU A 92 -9.33 -7.50 -0.14
C LEU A 92 -10.05 -8.75 -0.69
N PRO A 93 -10.86 -8.61 -1.75
CA PRO A 93 -11.48 -9.75 -2.41
C PRO A 93 -10.47 -10.80 -2.86
N GLU A 94 -10.79 -12.07 -2.70
CA GLU A 94 -9.95 -13.19 -3.14
C GLU A 94 -9.68 -13.18 -4.65
N SER A 95 -10.57 -12.55 -5.44
CA SER A 95 -10.44 -12.43 -6.89
C SER A 95 -9.35 -11.46 -7.35
N ILE A 96 -8.69 -10.75 -6.43
CA ILE A 96 -7.58 -9.86 -6.75
C ILE A 96 -6.28 -10.62 -6.56
N ASP A 97 -5.56 -10.84 -7.67
CA ASP A 97 -4.28 -11.54 -7.68
C ASP A 97 -3.10 -10.60 -7.43
N GLN A 98 -3.18 -9.38 -7.97
CA GLN A 98 -2.10 -8.39 -7.94
C GLN A 98 -2.64 -6.99 -7.66
N ILE A 99 -1.89 -6.21 -6.87
CA ILE A 99 -2.26 -4.85 -6.52
C ILE A 99 -1.02 -3.96 -6.35
N LEU A 100 -1.09 -2.73 -6.86
CA LEU A 100 -0.11 -1.68 -6.60
C LEU A 100 -0.53 -0.91 -5.35
N TYR A 101 0.25 -1.02 -4.28
CA TYR A 101 0.07 -0.22 -3.08
C TYR A 101 0.78 1.13 -3.24
N LEU A 102 0.09 2.19 -2.86
CA LEU A 102 0.63 3.55 -2.81
C LEU A 102 0.33 4.18 -1.45
N ASP A 103 1.32 4.83 -0.85
CA ASP A 103 1.07 5.77 0.25
C ASP A 103 0.28 6.97 -0.30
N CYS A 104 -0.61 7.52 0.52
CA CYS A 104 -1.55 8.56 0.09
C CYS A 104 -0.91 9.92 -0.22
N ASP A 105 0.36 10.12 0.09
CA ASP A 105 1.15 11.32 -0.22
C ASP A 105 2.05 11.17 -1.46
N VAL A 106 1.96 10.04 -2.18
CA VAL A 106 2.67 9.80 -3.45
C VAL A 106 1.93 10.49 -4.59
N ILE A 107 2.64 11.27 -5.40
CA ILE A 107 2.10 11.95 -6.59
C ILE A 107 2.68 11.33 -7.86
N CYS A 108 1.79 10.90 -8.76
CA CYS A 108 2.16 10.38 -10.06
C CYS A 108 2.40 11.54 -11.03
N VAL A 109 3.61 11.66 -11.57
CA VAL A 109 4.01 12.79 -12.44
C VAL A 109 4.10 12.44 -13.92
N SER A 110 4.11 11.14 -14.26
CA SER A 110 4.21 10.65 -15.64
C SER A 110 3.39 9.38 -15.84
N GLU A 111 3.22 8.95 -17.09
CA GLU A 111 2.66 7.64 -17.43
C GLU A 111 3.48 6.53 -16.75
N PHE A 112 2.80 5.55 -16.18
CA PHE A 112 3.43 4.51 -15.34
C PHE A 112 2.94 3.08 -15.66
N ILE A 113 1.89 2.93 -16.46
CA ILE A 113 1.22 1.63 -16.66
C ILE A 113 2.15 0.59 -17.27
N ASN A 114 2.95 0.97 -18.25
CA ASN A 114 3.89 0.05 -18.90
C ASN A 114 4.95 -0.45 -17.92
N GLU A 115 5.50 0.44 -17.10
CA GLU A 115 6.49 0.07 -16.08
C GLU A 115 5.84 -0.79 -14.98
N ALA A 116 4.64 -0.44 -14.53
CA ALA A 116 3.91 -1.23 -13.54
C ALA A 116 3.60 -2.64 -14.03
N ASN A 117 3.16 -2.80 -15.28
CA ASN A 117 2.93 -4.11 -15.88
C ASN A 117 4.22 -4.94 -16.00
N LEU A 118 5.35 -4.29 -16.29
CA LEU A 118 6.65 -4.95 -16.28
C LEU A 118 7.04 -5.43 -14.89
N GLN A 119 6.84 -4.59 -13.86
CA GLN A 119 7.13 -4.96 -12.48
C GLN A 119 6.25 -6.13 -11.99
N PHE A 120 4.97 -6.14 -12.32
CA PHE A 120 4.10 -7.29 -12.02
C PHE A 120 4.53 -8.57 -12.73
N LYS A 121 4.94 -8.48 -13.99
CA LYS A 121 5.48 -9.63 -14.73
C LYS A 121 6.74 -10.19 -14.06
N LEU A 122 7.69 -9.33 -13.70
CA LEU A 122 8.92 -9.74 -13.00
C LEU A 122 8.60 -10.35 -11.62
N LEU A 123 7.62 -9.80 -10.91
CA LEU A 123 7.18 -10.33 -9.64
C LEU A 123 6.53 -11.71 -9.81
N ASP A 124 5.72 -11.91 -10.84
CA ASP A 124 5.09 -13.20 -11.16
C ASP A 124 6.14 -14.30 -11.44
N GLU A 125 7.18 -13.98 -12.19
CA GLU A 125 8.30 -14.88 -12.49
C GLU A 125 9.20 -15.17 -11.27
N SER A 126 9.09 -14.38 -10.22
CA SER A 126 9.88 -14.52 -8.98
C SER A 126 9.19 -15.39 -7.93
N LYS A 127 9.91 -15.70 -6.83
CA LYS A 127 9.34 -16.33 -5.64
C LYS A 127 8.86 -15.30 -4.59
N ASN A 128 9.01 -14.01 -4.86
CA ASN A 128 8.70 -12.94 -3.92
C ASN A 128 7.22 -12.60 -3.96
N ALA A 129 6.67 -12.16 -2.81
CA ALA A 129 5.31 -11.65 -2.73
C ALA A 129 5.23 -10.15 -2.98
N ILE A 130 6.35 -9.43 -2.84
CA ILE A 130 6.43 -7.98 -3.08
C ILE A 130 7.63 -7.62 -3.95
N SER A 131 7.48 -6.54 -4.74
CA SER A 131 8.56 -5.82 -5.38
C SER A 131 8.53 -4.37 -4.91
N VAL A 132 9.67 -3.86 -4.49
CA VAL A 132 9.84 -2.54 -3.89
C VAL A 132 11.15 -1.89 -4.35
N ASN A 133 11.24 -0.57 -4.23
CA ASN A 133 12.48 0.12 -4.52
C ASN A 133 13.42 0.13 -3.31
N THR A 134 14.67 -0.27 -3.51
CA THR A 134 15.69 -0.19 -2.46
C THR A 134 16.07 1.27 -2.23
N GLU A 135 15.90 1.73 -1.00
CA GLU A 135 16.26 3.08 -0.60
C GLU A 135 17.76 3.19 -0.33
N PHE A 136 18.30 2.27 0.47
CA PHE A 136 19.74 2.18 0.70
C PHE A 136 20.20 0.78 1.12
N THR A 137 21.48 0.53 0.90
CA THR A 137 22.15 -0.72 1.26
C THR A 137 23.08 -0.51 2.45
N LYS A 138 23.25 -1.53 3.28
CA LYS A 138 24.15 -1.50 4.44
C LYS A 138 25.57 -1.13 4.02
N SER A 139 26.13 -0.15 4.71
CA SER A 139 27.48 0.35 4.51
C SER A 139 28.13 0.66 5.87
N LYS A 140 29.39 1.00 5.88
CA LYS A 140 30.08 1.40 7.13
C LYS A 140 29.47 2.63 7.80
N ASN A 141 28.76 3.48 7.02
CA ASN A 141 28.20 4.74 7.51
C ASN A 141 26.80 4.61 8.11
N ASN A 142 26.12 3.45 7.95
CA ASN A 142 24.75 3.22 8.41
C ASN A 142 24.58 1.90 9.18
N THR A 143 25.65 1.36 9.73
CA THR A 143 25.63 0.10 10.53
C THR A 143 24.70 0.20 11.72
N ASP A 144 24.64 1.37 12.38
CA ASP A 144 23.80 1.59 13.56
C ASP A 144 22.30 1.52 13.22
N PHE A 145 21.90 1.92 12.01
CA PHE A 145 20.55 1.75 11.54
C PHE A 145 20.17 0.27 11.43
N PHE A 146 21.01 -0.53 10.75
CA PHE A 146 20.75 -1.96 10.56
C PHE A 146 20.91 -2.80 11.85
N SER A 147 21.66 -2.33 12.84
CA SER A 147 21.78 -3.01 14.13
C SER A 147 20.51 -2.99 14.96
N ARG A 148 19.54 -2.11 14.64
CA ARG A 148 18.24 -2.06 15.29
C ARG A 148 17.31 -3.18 14.85
N PHE A 149 17.61 -3.83 13.72
CA PHE A 149 16.85 -4.94 13.18
C PHE A 149 17.62 -6.23 13.40
N ASP A 150 17.11 -7.13 14.23
CA ASP A 150 17.69 -8.45 14.50
C ASP A 150 17.48 -9.46 13.36
N SER A 151 17.51 -8.98 12.12
CA SER A 151 17.08 -9.74 10.94
C SER A 151 18.23 -10.08 9.97
N GLY A 152 19.45 -9.62 10.23
CA GLY A 152 20.56 -9.76 9.27
C GLY A 152 20.33 -9.03 7.95
N LEU A 153 19.39 -8.08 7.89
CA LEU A 153 19.09 -7.31 6.68
C LEU A 153 20.31 -6.48 6.25
N ASN A 154 20.54 -6.46 4.93
CA ASN A 154 21.59 -5.66 4.31
C ASN A 154 21.05 -4.55 3.40
N THR A 155 19.75 -4.51 3.19
CA THR A 155 19.03 -3.51 2.38
C THR A 155 17.83 -3.01 3.12
N TYR A 156 17.54 -1.72 2.94
CA TYR A 156 16.31 -1.08 3.39
C TYR A 156 15.54 -0.58 2.18
N PHE A 157 14.24 -0.72 2.20
CA PHE A 157 13.36 -0.31 1.11
C PHE A 157 12.31 0.70 1.60
N ASN A 158 11.86 1.54 0.69
CA ASN A 158 10.72 2.41 0.90
C ASN A 158 9.42 1.63 0.63
N ALA A 159 8.49 1.63 1.57
CA ALA A 159 7.22 0.92 1.49
C ALA A 159 6.07 1.77 0.93
N GLY A 160 6.34 3.01 0.50
CA GLY A 160 5.32 3.92 -0.04
C GLY A 160 4.85 3.56 -1.45
N VAL A 161 5.61 2.72 -2.16
CA VAL A 161 5.23 2.15 -3.47
C VAL A 161 5.60 0.67 -3.46
N MET A 162 4.60 -0.22 -3.51
CA MET A 162 4.83 -1.66 -3.49
C MET A 162 3.95 -2.37 -4.53
N PHE A 163 4.58 -3.20 -5.36
CA PHE A 163 3.88 -4.16 -6.20
C PHE A 163 3.69 -5.43 -5.38
N ILE A 164 2.46 -5.88 -5.23
CA ILE A 164 2.10 -7.01 -4.36
C ILE A 164 1.42 -8.10 -5.18
N ASP A 165 1.96 -9.30 -5.11
CA ASP A 165 1.32 -10.54 -5.54
C ASP A 165 0.53 -11.11 -4.36
N LEU A 166 -0.79 -10.93 -4.38
CA LEU A 166 -1.65 -11.33 -3.27
C LEU A 166 -1.77 -12.84 -3.14
N ASN A 167 -1.60 -13.61 -4.21
CA ASN A 167 -1.60 -15.07 -4.13
C ASN A 167 -0.37 -15.56 -3.34
N LYS A 168 0.80 -15.03 -3.64
CA LYS A 168 2.03 -15.35 -2.90
C LYS A 168 2.00 -14.79 -1.48
N TRP A 169 1.38 -13.61 -1.28
CA TRP A 169 1.19 -13.02 0.03
C TRP A 169 0.37 -13.95 0.94
N ARG A 170 -0.78 -14.42 0.47
CA ARG A 170 -1.65 -15.38 1.17
C ARG A 170 -0.95 -16.70 1.45
N GLN A 171 -0.28 -17.28 0.45
CA GLN A 171 0.45 -18.56 0.58
C GLN A 171 1.58 -18.49 1.62
N LYS A 172 2.23 -17.33 1.75
CA LYS A 172 3.33 -17.14 2.72
C LYS A 172 2.84 -16.78 4.12
N LEU A 173 1.54 -16.64 4.31
CA LEU A 173 0.92 -16.23 5.58
C LEU A 173 1.54 -14.92 6.12
N ILE A 174 1.76 -13.96 5.22
CA ILE A 174 2.49 -12.73 5.56
C ILE A 174 1.74 -11.93 6.62
N GLN A 175 0.41 -11.84 6.52
CA GLN A 175 -0.41 -11.17 7.52
C GLN A 175 -0.18 -11.77 8.92
N MET A 176 -0.35 -13.08 9.06
CA MET A 176 -0.20 -13.78 10.35
C MET A 176 1.20 -13.56 10.94
N ARG A 177 2.25 -13.72 10.13
CA ARG A 177 3.64 -13.55 10.59
C ARG A 177 3.95 -12.10 10.99
N SER A 178 3.38 -11.12 10.30
CA SER A 178 3.57 -9.71 10.62
C SER A 178 2.91 -9.35 11.95
N LEU A 179 1.73 -9.90 12.20
CA LEU A 179 1.00 -9.69 13.46
C LEU A 179 1.72 -10.30 14.67
N GLU A 180 2.34 -11.48 14.52
CA GLU A 180 3.17 -12.12 15.56
C GLU A 180 4.38 -11.27 15.99
N ILE A 181 4.86 -10.37 15.11
CA ILE A 181 5.99 -9.47 15.41
C ILE A 181 5.53 -8.20 16.12
N ILE A 182 4.29 -7.75 15.87
CA ILE A 182 3.76 -6.49 16.39
C ILE A 182 3.14 -6.68 17.79
N THR A 183 2.64 -7.86 18.12
CA THR A 183 2.06 -8.20 19.42
C THR A 183 3.12 -8.65 20.41
#